data_5cd7dd5fe10c95d02c23bf305ab58856
#
_entry.id   5cd7dd5fe10c95d02c23bf305ab58856
#
_cell.length_a   1.000
_cell.length_b   1.000
_cell.length_c   1.000
_cell.angle_alpha   90.00
_cell.angle_beta   90.00
_cell.angle_gamma   90.00
#
_symmetry.space_group_name_H-M   'P 1'
#
loop_
_entity.id
_entity.type
_entity.pdbx_description
1 polymer ?
#
loop_
_entity_poly.entity_id
_entity_poly.type
_entity_poly.pdbx_seq_one_letter_code
_entity_poly.pdbx_strand_id
1 'polypeptide(L)'
;AGSKAIGVNAHSECMEQAVALAVYLGGSDAQRAHYEMRTVIPCNTELLKEKDIASDPLVQAQNDTFNNTSILQPFVASMSNCWTPVENMGKGIRNKSVTHENAEEQTEAMNEAMNSNGIN
;
A
#
# COMPACT_ATOMS: atom_id res chain seq x y z
N ALA A 1 -1.42 2.48 -7.37
CA ALA A 1 -2.21 2.69 -6.15
C ALA A 1 -2.78 1.37 -5.66
N GLY A 2 -2.89 1.21 -4.37
CA GLY A 2 -3.52 0.06 -3.73
C GLY A 2 -4.32 0.49 -2.51
N SER A 3 -5.27 -0.34 -2.11
CA SER A 3 -6.06 -0.13 -0.90
C SER A 3 -6.13 -1.42 -0.09
N LYS A 4 -6.48 -1.28 1.18
CA LYS A 4 -6.81 -2.43 2.04
C LYS A 4 -8.32 -2.46 2.22
N ALA A 5 -8.91 -3.63 2.01
CA ALA A 5 -10.34 -3.84 2.18
C ALA A 5 -10.59 -4.77 3.38
N ILE A 6 -11.74 -4.59 4.01
CA ILE A 6 -12.22 -5.46 5.09
C ILE A 6 -13.42 -6.20 4.54
N GLY A 7 -13.36 -7.52 4.57
CA GLY A 7 -14.45 -8.39 4.14
C GLY A 7 -14.96 -9.25 5.30
N VAL A 8 -16.25 -9.59 5.26
CA VAL A 8 -16.88 -10.54 6.17
C VAL A 8 -17.02 -11.87 5.47
N ASN A 9 -16.57 -12.95 6.10
CA ASN A 9 -16.81 -14.30 5.57
C ASN A 9 -18.30 -14.62 5.62
N ALA A 10 -18.91 -14.91 4.48
CA ALA A 10 -20.34 -15.24 4.35
C ALA A 10 -20.77 -16.50 5.12
N HIS A 11 -19.82 -17.33 5.53
CA HIS A 11 -20.06 -18.55 6.33
C HIS A 11 -19.68 -18.37 7.82
N SER A 12 -19.56 -17.11 8.29
CA SER A 12 -19.28 -16.85 9.71
C SER A 12 -20.44 -17.32 10.58
N GLU A 13 -20.13 -18.05 11.64
CA GLU A 13 -21.11 -18.44 12.67
C GLU A 13 -21.53 -17.25 13.56
N CYS A 14 -20.77 -16.16 13.52
CA CYS A 14 -21.02 -14.93 14.28
C CYS A 14 -21.21 -13.74 13.31
N MET A 15 -22.15 -13.85 12.38
CA MET A 15 -22.33 -12.88 11.29
C MET A 15 -22.56 -11.45 11.78
N GLU A 16 -23.43 -11.24 12.77
CA GLU A 16 -23.73 -9.90 13.28
C GLU A 16 -22.48 -9.23 13.87
N GLN A 17 -21.70 -9.97 14.65
CA GLN A 17 -20.46 -9.47 15.25
C GLN A 17 -19.39 -9.21 14.18
N ALA A 18 -19.30 -10.08 13.18
CA ALA A 18 -18.35 -9.90 12.08
C ALA A 18 -18.67 -8.66 11.23
N VAL A 19 -19.95 -8.42 10.97
CA VAL A 19 -20.40 -7.20 10.27
C VAL A 19 -20.15 -5.97 11.13
N ALA A 20 -20.49 -6.01 12.42
CA ALA A 20 -20.25 -4.91 13.34
C ALA A 20 -18.75 -4.54 13.42
N LEU A 21 -17.89 -5.55 13.49
CA LEU A 21 -16.43 -5.35 13.47
C LEU A 21 -15.95 -4.76 12.15
N ALA A 22 -16.44 -5.25 11.01
CA ALA A 22 -16.06 -4.72 9.70
C ALA A 22 -16.50 -3.25 9.54
N VAL A 23 -17.70 -2.90 9.97
CA VAL A 23 -18.21 -1.53 9.98
C VAL A 23 -17.36 -0.63 10.89
N TYR A 24 -17.02 -1.10 12.08
CA TYR A 24 -16.15 -0.36 13.00
C TYR A 24 -14.77 -0.11 12.41
N LEU A 25 -14.12 -1.16 11.88
CA LEU A 25 -12.77 -1.04 11.29
C LEU A 25 -12.74 -0.17 10.03
N GLY A 26 -13.83 -0.13 9.25
CA GLY A 26 -13.98 0.77 8.09
C GLY A 26 -14.51 2.16 8.46
N GLY A 27 -14.93 2.37 9.70
CA GLY A 27 -15.53 3.61 10.18
C GLY A 27 -14.53 4.74 10.44
N SER A 28 -15.05 5.93 10.69
CA SER A 28 -14.24 7.14 10.93
C SER A 28 -13.32 7.00 12.13
N ASP A 29 -13.80 6.44 13.23
CA ASP A 29 -13.02 6.32 14.47
C ASP A 29 -11.78 5.45 14.31
N ALA A 30 -11.92 4.29 13.64
CA ALA A 30 -10.79 3.40 13.37
C ALA A 30 -9.81 4.03 12.36
N GLN A 31 -10.32 4.71 11.33
CA GLN A 31 -9.48 5.41 10.37
C GLN A 31 -8.74 6.60 11.01
N ARG A 32 -9.39 7.33 11.92
CA ARG A 32 -8.75 8.38 12.72
C ARG A 32 -7.62 7.82 13.58
N ALA A 33 -7.88 6.73 14.30
CA ALA A 33 -6.86 6.06 15.09
C ALA A 33 -5.66 5.57 14.24
N HIS A 34 -5.91 5.05 13.04
CA HIS A 34 -4.85 4.67 12.10
C HIS A 34 -4.01 5.87 11.64
N TYR A 35 -4.66 7.01 11.37
CA TYR A 35 -3.95 8.24 11.04
C TYR A 35 -3.04 8.69 12.19
N GLU A 36 -3.58 8.76 13.40
CA GLU A 36 -2.83 9.19 14.60
C GLU A 36 -1.64 8.28 14.92
N MET A 37 -1.81 6.97 14.72
CA MET A 37 -0.75 6.00 15.03
C MET A 37 0.31 5.84 13.93
N ARG A 38 -0.05 6.03 12.67
CA ARG A 38 0.79 5.66 11.52
C ARG A 38 0.77 6.63 10.35
N THR A 39 0.05 7.72 10.46
CA THR A 39 -0.16 8.71 9.38
C THR A 39 -0.64 8.04 8.07
N VAL A 40 -1.53 7.05 8.21
CA VAL A 40 -2.20 6.44 7.06
C VAL A 40 -3.33 7.33 6.62
N ILE A 41 -3.36 7.69 5.32
CA ILE A 41 -4.43 8.54 4.78
C ILE A 41 -5.79 7.86 4.99
N PRO A 42 -6.76 8.53 5.64
CA PRO A 42 -8.12 8.03 5.72
C PRO A 42 -8.78 7.94 4.33
N CYS A 43 -9.58 6.90 4.11
CA CYS A 43 -10.47 6.83 2.95
C CYS A 43 -11.77 7.62 3.17
N ASN A 44 -12.07 7.97 4.42
CA ASN A 44 -13.24 8.74 4.78
C ASN A 44 -13.05 10.22 4.39
N THR A 45 -13.90 10.69 3.47
CA THR A 45 -13.80 12.04 2.90
C THR A 45 -14.11 13.15 3.91
N GLU A 46 -14.85 12.86 4.98
CA GLU A 46 -15.10 13.85 6.04
C GLU A 46 -13.87 14.03 6.93
N LEU A 47 -13.17 12.93 7.26
CA LEU A 47 -11.90 13.02 7.99
C LEU A 47 -10.85 13.81 7.21
N LEU A 48 -10.79 13.65 5.89
CA LEU A 48 -9.85 14.42 5.06
C LEU A 48 -10.10 15.93 5.06
N LYS A 49 -11.28 16.38 5.48
CA LYS A 49 -11.62 17.80 5.64
C LYS A 49 -11.26 18.37 7.01
N GLU A 50 -10.99 17.51 7.99
CA GLU A 50 -10.60 17.95 9.32
C GLU A 50 -9.26 18.70 9.27
N LYS A 51 -9.20 19.84 9.95
CA LYS A 51 -8.10 20.81 9.80
C LYS A 51 -6.72 20.22 10.07
N ASP A 52 -6.59 19.37 11.06
CA ASP A 52 -5.33 18.74 11.45
C ASP A 52 -4.85 17.72 10.40
N ILE A 53 -5.76 16.95 9.82
CA ILE A 53 -5.46 16.00 8.74
C ILE A 53 -5.22 16.74 7.41
N ALA A 54 -6.09 17.68 7.07
CA ALA A 54 -5.99 18.44 5.82
C ALA A 54 -4.72 19.30 5.73
N SER A 55 -4.19 19.76 6.87
CA SER A 55 -2.97 20.57 6.92
C SER A 55 -1.68 19.76 7.10
N ASP A 56 -1.77 18.43 7.29
CA ASP A 56 -0.59 17.58 7.41
C ASP A 56 0.17 17.50 6.07
N PRO A 57 1.42 17.96 6.00
CA PRO A 57 2.19 17.94 4.76
C PRO A 57 2.36 16.55 4.16
N LEU A 58 2.40 15.50 4.99
CA LEU A 58 2.52 14.12 4.52
C LEU A 58 1.22 13.65 3.87
N VAL A 59 0.07 13.98 4.45
CA VAL A 59 -1.25 13.70 3.87
C VAL A 59 -1.42 14.45 2.55
N GLN A 60 -1.01 15.72 2.51
CA GLN A 60 -1.07 16.53 1.28
C GLN A 60 -0.21 15.91 0.16
N ALA A 61 1.03 15.53 0.45
CA ALA A 61 1.92 14.91 -0.51
C ALA A 61 1.40 13.55 -1.01
N GLN A 62 0.83 12.74 -0.12
CA GLN A 62 0.21 11.46 -0.48
C GLN A 62 -1.04 11.67 -1.34
N ASN A 63 -1.91 12.61 -0.98
CA ASN A 63 -3.11 12.95 -1.76
C ASN A 63 -2.74 13.48 -3.15
N ASP A 64 -1.74 14.34 -3.25
CA ASP A 64 -1.25 14.85 -4.52
C ASP A 64 -0.73 13.71 -5.41
N THR A 65 0.09 12.83 -4.86
CA THR A 65 0.56 11.63 -5.55
C THR A 65 -0.59 10.74 -6.01
N PHE A 66 -1.57 10.49 -5.14
CA PHE A 66 -2.71 9.64 -5.44
C PHE A 66 -3.57 10.21 -6.56
N ASN A 67 -3.84 11.51 -6.53
CA ASN A 67 -4.75 12.15 -7.48
C ASN A 67 -4.10 12.45 -8.84
N ASN A 68 -2.81 12.74 -8.87
CA ASN A 68 -2.15 13.25 -10.07
C ASN A 68 -1.23 12.24 -10.78
N THR A 69 -0.63 11.31 -10.05
CA THR A 69 0.41 10.43 -10.62
C THR A 69 0.19 8.94 -10.39
N SER A 70 -0.67 8.55 -9.44
CA SER A 70 -0.91 7.13 -9.21
C SER A 70 -1.75 6.50 -10.32
N ILE A 71 -1.39 5.28 -10.65
CA ILE A 71 -2.16 4.39 -11.53
C ILE A 71 -2.63 3.18 -10.74
N LEU A 72 -3.72 2.58 -11.15
CA LEU A 72 -4.16 1.31 -10.60
C LEU A 72 -3.16 0.21 -10.99
N GLN A 73 -2.86 -0.66 -10.02
CA GLN A 73 -2.06 -1.84 -10.29
C GLN A 73 -2.76 -2.70 -11.35
N PRO A 74 -2.05 -3.15 -12.41
CA PRO A 74 -2.62 -4.05 -13.37
C PRO A 74 -3.13 -5.35 -12.73
N PHE A 75 -4.33 -5.78 -13.12
CA PHE A 75 -4.93 -7.01 -12.61
C PHE A 75 -4.45 -8.23 -13.42
N VAL A 76 -3.15 -8.52 -13.30
CA VAL A 76 -2.49 -9.66 -13.95
C VAL A 76 -1.72 -10.46 -12.89
N ALA A 77 -1.74 -11.79 -13.01
CA ALA A 77 -1.12 -12.67 -12.01
C ALA A 77 0.38 -12.38 -11.83
N SER A 78 1.08 -12.10 -12.93
CA SER A 78 2.53 -11.77 -12.92
C SER A 78 2.88 -10.48 -12.15
N MET A 79 1.92 -9.62 -11.85
CA MET A 79 2.18 -8.40 -11.09
C MET A 79 2.68 -8.69 -9.67
N SER A 80 2.31 -9.84 -9.10
CA SER A 80 2.80 -10.25 -7.79
C SER A 80 4.30 -10.54 -7.76
N ASN A 81 4.89 -10.87 -8.92
CA ASN A 81 6.31 -11.23 -9.02
C ASN A 81 7.26 -10.05 -8.83
N CYS A 82 6.77 -8.82 -8.93
CA CYS A 82 7.61 -7.63 -8.78
C CYS A 82 7.90 -7.29 -7.31
N TRP A 83 7.08 -7.73 -6.34
CA TRP A 83 7.21 -7.27 -4.96
C TRP A 83 8.53 -7.64 -4.30
N THR A 84 8.90 -8.92 -4.34
CA THR A 84 10.14 -9.39 -3.71
C THR A 84 11.39 -8.82 -4.37
N PRO A 85 11.55 -8.81 -5.72
CA PRO A 85 12.72 -8.20 -6.35
C PRO A 85 12.86 -6.71 -6.04
N VAL A 86 11.77 -5.93 -6.08
CA VAL A 86 11.78 -4.51 -5.74
C VAL A 86 12.12 -4.27 -4.27
N GLU A 87 11.57 -5.07 -3.36
CA GLU A 87 11.89 -4.99 -1.93
C GLU A 87 13.37 -5.29 -1.67
N ASN A 88 13.93 -6.31 -2.34
CA ASN A 88 15.33 -6.66 -2.23
C ASN A 88 16.24 -5.55 -2.75
N MET A 89 15.89 -4.93 -3.89
CA MET A 89 16.58 -3.75 -4.40
C MET A 89 16.57 -2.61 -3.38
N GLY A 90 15.42 -2.29 -2.80
CA GLY A 90 15.30 -1.26 -1.78
C GLY A 90 16.14 -1.56 -0.52
N LYS A 91 16.17 -2.82 -0.08
CA LYS A 91 17.04 -3.28 1.02
C LYS A 91 18.52 -3.12 0.66
N GLY A 92 18.89 -3.49 -0.57
CA GLY A 92 20.26 -3.35 -1.10
C GLY A 92 20.74 -1.91 -1.12
N ILE A 93 19.90 -0.96 -1.54
CA ILE A 93 20.21 0.47 -1.51
C ILE A 93 20.41 0.94 -0.06
N ARG A 94 19.51 0.56 0.84
CA ARG A 94 19.58 0.96 2.25
C ARG A 94 20.81 0.43 2.97
N ASN A 95 21.19 -0.82 2.73
CA ASN A 95 22.36 -1.45 3.37
C ASN A 95 23.69 -1.22 2.59
N LYS A 96 23.64 -0.44 1.50
CA LYS A 96 24.76 -0.08 0.64
C LYS A 96 25.38 -1.27 -0.12
N SER A 97 24.70 -2.39 -0.29
CA SER A 97 25.11 -3.47 -1.19
C SER A 97 24.81 -3.12 -2.66
N VAL A 98 23.82 -2.25 -2.91
CA VAL A 98 23.59 -1.62 -4.19
C VAL A 98 24.20 -0.22 -4.13
N THR A 99 25.15 0.05 -5.00
CA THR A 99 25.90 1.29 -5.12
C THR A 99 25.74 1.86 -6.53
N HIS A 100 26.21 3.08 -6.75
CA HIS A 100 26.21 3.66 -8.09
C HIS A 100 27.00 2.84 -9.11
N GLU A 101 28.06 2.16 -8.64
CA GLU A 101 28.97 1.37 -9.49
C GLU A 101 28.34 0.07 -9.99
N ASN A 102 27.48 -0.56 -9.20
CA ASN A 102 26.82 -1.82 -9.56
C ASN A 102 25.30 -1.69 -9.81
N ALA A 103 24.77 -0.47 -9.86
CA ALA A 103 23.34 -0.21 -10.00
C ALA A 103 22.73 -0.83 -11.28
N GLU A 104 23.48 -0.78 -12.39
CA GLU A 104 23.03 -1.35 -13.66
C GLU A 104 22.89 -2.88 -13.55
N GLU A 105 23.92 -3.58 -13.10
CA GLU A 105 23.90 -5.03 -12.88
C GLU A 105 22.76 -5.46 -11.94
N GLN A 106 22.58 -4.73 -10.83
CA GLN A 106 21.54 -5.03 -9.85
C GLN A 106 20.12 -4.75 -10.40
N THR A 107 19.99 -3.78 -11.29
CA THR A 107 18.72 -3.49 -11.99
C THR A 107 18.40 -4.59 -13.01
N GLU A 108 19.36 -5.07 -13.76
CA GLU A 108 19.21 -6.19 -14.67
C GLU A 108 18.79 -7.46 -13.91
N ALA A 109 19.50 -7.80 -12.83
CA ALA A 109 19.16 -8.94 -11.98
C ALA A 109 17.76 -8.84 -11.37
N MET A 110 17.33 -7.65 -10.96
CA MET A 110 15.96 -7.39 -10.49
C MET A 110 14.94 -7.64 -11.61
N ASN A 111 15.19 -7.16 -12.81
CA ASN A 111 14.30 -7.35 -13.98
C ASN A 111 14.21 -8.83 -14.37
N GLU A 112 15.31 -9.56 -14.37
CA GLU A 112 15.32 -11.00 -14.63
C GLU A 112 14.50 -11.75 -13.57
N ALA A 113 14.66 -11.40 -12.29
CA ALA A 113 13.89 -12.02 -11.21
C ALA A 113 12.38 -11.75 -11.32
N MET A 114 11.97 -10.57 -11.79
CA MET A 114 10.57 -10.26 -12.05
C MET A 114 9.99 -11.11 -13.19
N ASN A 115 10.78 -11.37 -14.22
CA ASN A 115 10.35 -12.09 -15.42
C ASN A 115 10.42 -13.61 -15.27
N SER A 116 11.37 -14.15 -14.47
CA SER A 116 11.59 -15.59 -14.31
C SER A 116 10.45 -16.32 -13.57
N ASN A 117 9.70 -15.63 -12.73
CA ASN A 117 8.59 -16.21 -11.96
C ASN A 117 7.24 -16.20 -12.70
N GLY A 118 7.20 -15.80 -13.96
CA GLY A 118 5.96 -15.52 -14.70
C GLY A 118 5.55 -16.54 -15.77
N ILE A 119 6.30 -17.63 -15.97
CA ILE A 119 5.99 -18.62 -17.02
C ILE A 119 6.15 -20.05 -16.45
N ASN A 120 5.08 -20.56 -15.91
CA ASN A 120 4.75 -21.99 -15.89
C ASN A 120 3.23 -22.15 -15.87
#